data_99fbf5bde1fae8cba0dc6d1ffe9220d5
#
_entry.id   99fbf5bde1fae8cba0dc6d1ffe9220d5
#
_cell.length_a   1.000
_cell.length_b   1.000
_cell.length_c   1.000
_cell.angle_alpha   90.00
_cell.angle_beta   90.00
_cell.angle_gamma   90.00
#
_symmetry.space_group_name_H-M   'P 1'
#
loop_
_entity.id
_entity.type
_entity.pdbx_description
1 polymer ?
#
loop_
_entity_poly.entity_id
_entity_poly.type
_entity_poly.pdbx_seq_one_letter_code
_entity_poly.pdbx_strand_id
1 'polypeptide(L)'
;MKGGKRMSDTTSNISVTDAVPAPDNAAKRLTGDERRREILAAVRAVSSELGVSHLSVSAVTKRAGCTRSLFYHYFADMDAAVTAVMDEAIDGFISELEQWNASRTVGDIEGALDTVAPLFKRLVVSGHELPSTLTSSSGALYGGFLHNVVQRVAQYICDTTVVDFVAHHDLRIDHVYETFYTLIMGLLMYIRTHPDVPDETVKEIIASTLHIEGYTAKYPERKPRN
;
A
#
# COMPACT_ATOMS: atom_id res chain seq x y z
N MET A 1 20.39 -66.97 -75.56
CA MET A 1 19.08 -66.67 -76.15
C MET A 1 18.28 -65.84 -75.11
N LYS A 2 17.85 -64.66 -75.57
CA LYS A 2 16.64 -63.89 -75.15
C LYS A 2 16.37 -63.79 -73.64
N GLY A 3 16.24 -62.70 -73.07
CA GLY A 3 15.72 -61.37 -73.44
C GLY A 3 14.68 -60.99 -72.44
N GLY A 4 14.61 -59.76 -72.02
CA GLY A 4 13.44 -59.31 -71.33
C GLY A 4 13.69 -58.26 -70.24
N LYS A 5 13.80 -57.10 -70.72
CA LYS A 5 13.74 -55.80 -69.98
C LYS A 5 12.33 -55.58 -69.48
N ARG A 6 12.13 -55.15 -68.22
CA ARG A 6 11.02 -54.23 -67.84
C ARG A 6 11.39 -53.37 -66.71
N MET A 7 11.28 -52.09 -67.00
CA MET A 7 11.15 -50.96 -66.10
C MET A 7 9.77 -50.98 -65.42
N SER A 8 9.67 -50.46 -64.23
CA SER A 8 8.54 -49.70 -63.68
C SER A 8 8.87 -49.29 -62.25
N ASP A 9 9.00 -48.09 -62.11
CA ASP A 9 8.18 -47.02 -61.53
C ASP A 9 8.34 -46.88 -60.04
N THR A 10 9.04 -45.83 -59.77
CA THR A 10 9.19 -45.14 -58.52
C THR A 10 7.83 -44.55 -58.11
N THR A 11 7.31 -44.94 -56.99
CA THR A 11 6.27 -44.11 -56.29
C THR A 11 6.78 -43.69 -54.92
N SER A 12 7.21 -42.48 -54.91
CA SER A 12 7.52 -41.74 -53.66
C SER A 12 6.24 -41.54 -52.91
N ASN A 13 6.14 -42.07 -51.70
CA ASN A 13 5.07 -41.75 -50.75
C ASN A 13 5.66 -40.82 -49.72
N ILE A 14 5.46 -39.51 -49.93
CA ILE A 14 5.78 -38.46 -48.96
C ILE A 14 4.62 -38.40 -48.00
N SER A 15 4.77 -38.99 -46.83
CA SER A 15 3.91 -38.75 -45.69
C SER A 15 4.41 -37.51 -44.98
N VAL A 16 3.83 -36.38 -45.33
CA VAL A 16 3.95 -35.15 -44.52
C VAL A 16 3.06 -35.33 -43.30
N THR A 17 3.65 -35.70 -42.18
CA THR A 17 3.02 -35.56 -40.86
C THR A 17 3.25 -34.14 -40.42
N ASP A 18 2.25 -33.28 -40.63
CA ASP A 18 2.13 -31.98 -39.97
C ASP A 18 2.06 -32.23 -38.47
N ALA A 19 3.19 -32.08 -37.79
CA ALA A 19 3.26 -31.97 -36.34
C ALA A 19 2.72 -30.60 -35.96
N VAL A 20 1.46 -30.53 -35.53
CA VAL A 20 0.89 -29.39 -34.83
C VAL A 20 1.75 -29.15 -33.58
N PRO A 21 2.38 -27.97 -33.42
CA PRO A 21 3.12 -27.69 -32.20
C PRO A 21 2.11 -27.67 -31.06
N ALA A 22 2.36 -28.49 -30.04
CA ALA A 22 1.62 -28.42 -28.78
C ALA A 22 1.73 -26.99 -28.20
N PRO A 23 0.65 -26.43 -27.64
CA PRO A 23 0.73 -25.13 -27.02
C PRO A 23 1.74 -25.19 -25.87
N ASP A 24 2.76 -24.32 -25.97
CA ASP A 24 3.80 -24.12 -24.97
C ASP A 24 3.16 -23.48 -23.74
N ASN A 25 2.44 -24.29 -22.96
CA ASN A 25 1.79 -23.89 -21.69
C ASN A 25 2.70 -24.27 -20.52
N ALA A 26 4.00 -23.95 -20.66
CA ALA A 26 4.91 -23.91 -19.54
C ALA A 26 4.50 -22.70 -18.68
N ALA A 27 3.50 -22.89 -17.80
CA ALA A 27 3.14 -21.93 -16.77
C ALA A 27 4.44 -21.57 -16.04
N LYS A 28 4.93 -20.34 -16.25
CA LYS A 28 6.16 -19.81 -15.66
C LYS A 28 6.09 -20.08 -14.15
N ARG A 29 7.01 -20.90 -13.65
CA ARG A 29 7.08 -21.18 -12.21
C ARG A 29 7.35 -19.85 -11.50
N LEU A 30 6.37 -19.38 -10.73
CA LEU A 30 6.50 -18.19 -9.93
C LEU A 30 7.57 -18.37 -8.87
N THR A 31 8.33 -17.32 -8.60
CA THR A 31 9.25 -17.25 -7.46
C THR A 31 8.48 -17.31 -6.14
N GLY A 32 9.17 -17.58 -5.03
CA GLY A 32 8.54 -17.58 -3.71
C GLY A 32 7.85 -16.24 -3.39
N ASP A 33 8.50 -15.13 -3.72
CA ASP A 33 7.95 -13.79 -3.48
C ASP A 33 6.77 -13.45 -4.39
N GLU A 34 6.79 -13.86 -5.65
CA GLU A 34 5.66 -13.70 -6.56
C GLU A 34 4.45 -14.48 -6.05
N ARG A 35 4.67 -15.70 -5.57
CA ARG A 35 3.60 -16.54 -5.03
C ARG A 35 3.02 -15.97 -3.74
N ARG A 36 3.86 -15.46 -2.84
CA ARG A 36 3.41 -14.76 -1.64
C ARG A 36 2.54 -13.56 -1.98
N ARG A 37 2.96 -12.73 -2.94
CA ARG A 37 2.18 -11.57 -3.42
C ARG A 37 0.84 -11.97 -4.03
N GLU A 38 0.76 -13.07 -4.79
CA GLU A 38 -0.51 -13.58 -5.33
C GLU A 38 -1.49 -13.97 -4.22
N ILE A 39 -1.00 -14.61 -3.16
CA ILE A 39 -1.85 -14.98 -2.02
C ILE A 39 -2.37 -13.71 -1.33
N LEU A 40 -1.53 -12.70 -1.10
CA LEU A 40 -1.94 -11.43 -0.49
C LEU A 40 -2.93 -10.66 -1.39
N ALA A 41 -2.71 -10.64 -2.69
CA ALA A 41 -3.67 -10.07 -3.65
C ALA A 41 -5.03 -10.79 -3.58
N ALA A 42 -5.03 -12.12 -3.42
CA ALA A 42 -6.25 -12.88 -3.23
C ALA A 42 -6.95 -12.57 -1.89
N VAL A 43 -6.21 -12.36 -0.81
CA VAL A 43 -6.78 -11.90 0.48
C VAL A 43 -7.47 -10.56 0.31
N ARG A 44 -6.83 -9.58 -0.32
CA ARG A 44 -7.44 -8.27 -0.62
C ARG A 44 -8.71 -8.41 -1.46
N ALA A 45 -8.65 -9.17 -2.55
CA ALA A 45 -9.77 -9.36 -3.45
C ALA A 45 -10.97 -10.02 -2.76
N VAL A 46 -10.75 -11.11 -2.02
CA VAL A 46 -11.82 -11.80 -1.28
C VAL A 46 -12.44 -10.91 -0.22
N SER A 47 -11.62 -10.16 0.54
CA SER A 47 -12.14 -9.25 1.57
C SER A 47 -12.91 -8.06 0.97
N SER A 48 -12.48 -7.55 -0.18
CA SER A 48 -13.16 -6.44 -0.88
C SER A 48 -14.49 -6.86 -1.52
N GLU A 49 -14.52 -8.04 -2.14
CA GLU A 49 -15.68 -8.53 -2.90
C GLU A 49 -16.76 -9.16 -1.99
N LEU A 50 -16.34 -9.91 -0.98
CA LEU A 50 -17.22 -10.73 -0.17
C LEU A 50 -17.34 -10.29 1.30
N GLY A 51 -16.45 -9.41 1.74
CA GLY A 51 -16.34 -9.00 3.14
C GLY A 51 -15.46 -9.92 3.97
N VAL A 52 -14.98 -9.38 5.11
CA VAL A 52 -14.05 -10.09 6.01
C VAL A 52 -14.65 -11.35 6.63
N SER A 53 -15.96 -11.36 6.87
CA SER A 53 -16.68 -12.54 7.37
C SER A 53 -16.58 -13.77 6.45
N HIS A 54 -16.24 -13.57 5.18
CA HIS A 54 -16.05 -14.64 4.19
C HIS A 54 -14.58 -14.98 3.95
N LEU A 55 -13.64 -14.30 4.63
CA LEU A 55 -12.23 -14.64 4.56
C LEU A 55 -12.00 -16.02 5.17
N SER A 56 -11.50 -16.92 4.35
CA SER A 56 -11.08 -18.25 4.77
C SER A 56 -9.94 -18.73 3.89
N VAL A 57 -9.12 -19.62 4.42
CA VAL A 57 -8.02 -20.24 3.65
C VAL A 57 -8.56 -20.89 2.37
N SER A 58 -9.75 -21.46 2.42
CA SER A 58 -10.39 -22.08 1.25
C SER A 58 -10.76 -21.06 0.16
N ALA A 59 -11.34 -19.92 0.55
CA ALA A 59 -11.71 -18.86 -0.40
C ALA A 59 -10.47 -18.22 -1.04
N VAL A 60 -9.47 -17.91 -0.20
CA VAL A 60 -8.20 -17.30 -0.66
C VAL A 60 -7.43 -18.23 -1.59
N THR A 61 -7.26 -19.51 -1.23
CA THR A 61 -6.53 -20.47 -2.07
C THR A 61 -7.23 -20.75 -3.38
N LYS A 62 -8.57 -20.79 -3.37
CA LYS A 62 -9.37 -20.89 -4.61
C LYS A 62 -9.13 -19.68 -5.51
N ARG A 63 -9.11 -18.47 -4.94
CA ARG A 63 -8.88 -17.22 -5.68
C ARG A 63 -7.45 -17.12 -6.22
N ALA A 64 -6.46 -17.51 -5.41
CA ALA A 64 -5.04 -17.50 -5.79
C ALA A 64 -4.63 -18.65 -6.70
N GLY A 65 -5.53 -19.61 -6.98
CA GLY A 65 -5.20 -20.80 -7.77
C GLY A 65 -4.12 -21.66 -7.12
N CYS A 66 -4.08 -21.76 -5.79
CA CYS A 66 -3.06 -22.49 -5.06
C CYS A 66 -3.66 -23.50 -4.06
N THR A 67 -2.81 -24.40 -3.54
CA THR A 67 -3.22 -25.39 -2.54
C THR A 67 -3.21 -24.80 -1.13
N ARG A 68 -3.99 -25.39 -0.21
CA ARG A 68 -3.96 -25.02 1.21
C ARG A 68 -2.57 -25.25 1.81
N SER A 69 -1.88 -26.33 1.42
CA SER A 69 -0.51 -26.60 1.89
C SER A 69 0.43 -25.47 1.49
N LEU A 70 0.28 -24.91 0.27
CA LEU A 70 1.09 -23.79 -0.18
C LEU A 70 0.75 -22.49 0.60
N PHE A 71 -0.51 -22.25 0.94
CA PHE A 71 -0.89 -21.14 1.81
C PHE A 71 -0.18 -21.25 3.18
N TYR A 72 -0.26 -22.41 3.82
CA TYR A 72 0.37 -22.65 5.12
C TYR A 72 1.90 -22.67 5.09
N HIS A 73 2.51 -22.78 3.92
CA HIS A 73 3.95 -22.59 3.75
C HIS A 73 4.35 -21.11 3.96
N TYR A 74 3.47 -20.16 3.59
CA TYR A 74 3.75 -18.72 3.69
C TYR A 74 3.14 -18.05 4.92
N PHE A 75 2.00 -18.53 5.39
CA PHE A 75 1.23 -17.91 6.48
C PHE A 75 0.76 -18.98 7.46
N ALA A 76 1.00 -18.74 8.75
CA ALA A 76 0.60 -19.67 9.81
C ALA A 76 -0.93 -19.87 9.84
N ASP A 77 -1.67 -18.79 9.62
CA ASP A 77 -3.13 -18.74 9.62
C ASP A 77 -3.63 -17.58 8.76
N MET A 78 -4.95 -17.35 8.76
CA MET A 78 -5.55 -16.24 8.03
C MET A 78 -5.21 -14.87 8.63
N ASP A 79 -5.09 -14.80 9.97
CA ASP A 79 -4.77 -13.56 10.66
C ASP A 79 -3.35 -13.08 10.31
N ALA A 80 -2.40 -14.01 10.18
CA ALA A 80 -1.05 -13.71 9.68
C ALA A 80 -1.06 -13.17 8.24
N ALA A 81 -1.92 -13.71 7.37
CA ALA A 81 -2.06 -13.23 6.00
C ALA A 81 -2.73 -11.84 5.95
N VAL A 82 -3.73 -11.59 6.80
CA VAL A 82 -4.38 -10.27 6.94
C VAL A 82 -3.40 -9.24 7.48
N THR A 83 -2.64 -9.58 8.51
CA THR A 83 -1.58 -8.72 9.07
C THR A 83 -0.57 -8.35 7.99
N ALA A 84 -0.12 -9.31 7.19
CA ALA A 84 0.82 -9.03 6.10
C ALA A 84 0.23 -8.09 5.02
N VAL A 85 -1.07 -8.17 4.72
CA VAL A 85 -1.75 -7.19 3.84
C VAL A 85 -1.75 -5.79 4.46
N MET A 86 -2.00 -5.70 5.77
CA MET A 86 -1.96 -4.43 6.51
C MET A 86 -0.55 -3.83 6.52
N ASP A 87 0.47 -4.64 6.74
CA ASP A 87 1.88 -4.21 6.73
C ASP A 87 2.28 -3.66 5.36
N GLU A 88 1.90 -4.33 4.25
CA GLU A 88 2.15 -3.81 2.89
C GLU A 88 1.45 -2.47 2.64
N ALA A 89 0.25 -2.27 3.17
CA ALA A 89 -0.44 -0.99 3.08
C ALA A 89 0.32 0.11 3.86
N ILE A 90 0.83 -0.20 5.06
CA ILE A 90 1.64 0.75 5.84
C ILE A 90 2.93 1.09 5.09
N ASP A 91 3.59 0.10 4.50
CA ASP A 91 4.80 0.33 3.68
C ASP A 91 4.51 1.26 2.50
N GLY A 92 3.34 1.12 1.86
CA GLY A 92 2.86 2.03 0.83
C GLY A 92 2.69 3.47 1.34
N PHE A 93 2.08 3.66 2.51
CA PHE A 93 1.96 4.99 3.15
C PHE A 93 3.33 5.61 3.42
N ILE A 94 4.25 4.86 3.99
CA ILE A 94 5.61 5.35 4.29
C ILE A 94 6.33 5.72 3.00
N SER A 95 6.22 4.91 1.95
CA SER A 95 6.86 5.20 0.65
C SER A 95 6.33 6.49 0.00
N GLU A 96 5.03 6.78 0.09
CA GLU A 96 4.50 8.06 -0.40
C GLU A 96 4.97 9.25 0.45
N LEU A 97 5.11 9.06 1.76
CA LEU A 97 5.66 10.07 2.66
C LEU A 97 7.15 10.32 2.41
N GLU A 98 7.92 9.28 2.11
CA GLU A 98 9.33 9.37 1.69
C GLU A 98 9.48 10.18 0.39
N GLN A 99 8.63 9.90 -0.60
CA GLN A 99 8.62 10.64 -1.87
C GLN A 99 8.27 12.11 -1.64
N TRP A 100 7.26 12.40 -0.82
CA TRP A 100 6.91 13.76 -0.44
C TRP A 100 8.08 14.47 0.25
N ASN A 101 8.68 13.83 1.26
CA ASN A 101 9.79 14.41 2.01
C ASN A 101 11.01 14.70 1.11
N ALA A 102 11.30 13.82 0.14
CA ALA A 102 12.37 14.01 -0.83
C ALA A 102 12.08 15.12 -1.86
N SER A 103 10.80 15.41 -2.13
CA SER A 103 10.40 16.39 -3.14
C SER A 103 10.22 17.82 -2.59
N ARG A 104 10.06 17.97 -1.26
CA ARG A 104 9.88 19.29 -0.64
C ARG A 104 11.18 20.10 -0.59
N THR A 105 11.07 21.42 -0.58
CA THR A 105 12.20 22.30 -0.31
C THR A 105 12.44 22.38 1.20
N VAL A 106 13.62 22.01 1.66
CA VAL A 106 14.01 22.08 3.08
C VAL A 106 13.95 23.53 3.57
N GLY A 107 13.29 23.77 4.72
CA GLY A 107 13.10 25.11 5.27
C GLY A 107 11.86 25.86 4.73
N ASP A 108 11.23 25.39 3.66
CA ASP A 108 9.97 25.95 3.16
C ASP A 108 8.77 25.32 3.90
N ILE A 109 8.37 25.94 4.99
CA ILE A 109 7.25 25.49 5.84
C ILE A 109 5.90 25.66 5.12
N GLU A 110 5.73 26.76 4.40
CA GLU A 110 4.48 27.04 3.68
C GLU A 110 4.24 26.05 2.57
N GLY A 111 5.25 25.80 1.70
CA GLY A 111 5.17 24.78 0.66
C GLY A 111 5.02 23.35 1.20
N ALA A 112 5.63 23.04 2.35
CA ALA A 112 5.44 21.77 3.03
C ALA A 112 3.99 21.57 3.48
N LEU A 113 3.36 22.59 4.10
CA LEU A 113 1.96 22.56 4.51
C LEU A 113 1.01 22.45 3.29
N ASP A 114 1.30 23.17 2.21
CA ASP A 114 0.51 23.16 0.98
C ASP A 114 0.47 21.79 0.32
N THR A 115 1.48 20.99 0.50
CA THR A 115 1.62 19.67 -0.13
C THR A 115 1.28 18.49 0.79
N VAL A 116 1.52 18.61 2.13
CA VAL A 116 1.25 17.52 3.07
C VAL A 116 -0.24 17.31 3.33
N ALA A 117 -1.04 18.37 3.37
CA ALA A 117 -2.47 18.24 3.64
C ALA A 117 -3.23 17.49 2.52
N PRO A 118 -3.06 17.82 1.23
CA PRO A 118 -3.61 17.02 0.14
C PRO A 118 -3.08 15.58 0.11
N LEU A 119 -1.78 15.37 0.39
CA LEU A 119 -1.20 14.03 0.50
C LEU A 119 -1.92 13.22 1.57
N PHE A 120 -2.04 13.77 2.77
CA PHE A 120 -2.66 13.08 3.90
C PHE A 120 -4.13 12.73 3.62
N LYS A 121 -4.91 13.68 3.06
CA LYS A 121 -6.29 13.43 2.64
C LYS A 121 -6.38 12.32 1.59
N ARG A 122 -5.52 12.36 0.57
CA ARG A 122 -5.48 11.32 -0.46
C ARG A 122 -5.21 9.95 0.16
N LEU A 123 -4.22 9.83 1.05
CA LEU A 123 -3.88 8.58 1.72
C LEU A 123 -5.04 8.03 2.58
N VAL A 124 -5.74 8.92 3.30
CA VAL A 124 -6.85 8.53 4.17
C VAL A 124 -8.12 8.16 3.40
N VAL A 125 -8.47 8.95 2.37
CA VAL A 125 -9.71 8.78 1.61
C VAL A 125 -9.57 7.73 0.52
N SER A 126 -8.45 7.78 -0.20
CA SER A 126 -8.20 6.88 -1.33
C SER A 126 -7.55 5.57 -0.92
N GLY A 127 -7.38 5.31 0.37
CA GLY A 127 -6.69 4.16 0.96
C GLY A 127 -6.96 2.85 0.18
N HIS A 128 -6.39 2.78 -1.03
CA HIS A 128 -6.71 1.84 -2.09
C HIS A 128 -6.34 0.40 -1.74
N GLU A 129 -5.63 0.21 -0.64
CA GLU A 129 -5.08 -1.10 -0.33
C GLU A 129 -5.75 -1.80 0.86
N LEU A 130 -6.54 -1.07 1.64
CA LEU A 130 -7.34 -1.69 2.70
C LEU A 130 -8.80 -1.74 2.28
N PRO A 131 -9.34 -2.91 2.04
CA PRO A 131 -10.77 -3.05 1.84
C PRO A 131 -11.50 -2.39 3.02
N SER A 132 -12.45 -1.50 2.72
CA SER A 132 -13.31 -0.85 3.74
C SER A 132 -13.97 -1.86 4.68
N THR A 133 -14.10 -3.09 4.22
CA THR A 133 -14.63 -4.25 4.94
C THR A 133 -13.65 -4.80 5.99
N LEU A 134 -12.31 -4.73 5.79
CA LEU A 134 -11.33 -5.08 6.83
C LEU A 134 -11.42 -4.13 8.03
N THR A 135 -11.82 -2.88 7.77
CA THR A 135 -11.95 -1.86 8.79
C THR A 135 -13.28 -1.94 9.55
N SER A 136 -14.29 -2.63 9.02
CA SER A 136 -15.64 -2.66 9.59
C SER A 136 -15.92 -3.87 10.51
N SER A 137 -15.16 -4.96 10.37
CA SER A 137 -15.58 -6.26 10.93
C SER A 137 -14.84 -6.67 12.20
N SER A 138 -13.74 -6.01 12.58
CA SER A 138 -13.02 -6.29 13.82
C SER A 138 -12.38 -5.02 14.35
N GLY A 139 -13.03 -4.40 15.33
CA GLY A 139 -12.54 -3.17 15.96
C GLY A 139 -11.12 -3.31 16.54
N ALA A 140 -10.74 -4.50 16.99
CA ALA A 140 -9.39 -4.77 17.52
C ALA A 140 -8.32 -4.79 16.41
N LEU A 141 -8.57 -5.46 15.28
CA LEU A 141 -7.64 -5.49 14.15
C LEU A 141 -7.47 -4.09 13.54
N TYR A 142 -8.58 -3.36 13.40
CA TYR A 142 -8.54 -2.00 12.90
C TYR A 142 -7.80 -1.05 13.84
N GLY A 143 -8.05 -1.15 15.15
CA GLY A 143 -7.34 -0.35 16.16
C GLY A 143 -5.84 -0.63 16.16
N GLY A 144 -5.44 -1.90 16.07
CA GLY A 144 -4.03 -2.31 15.93
C GLY A 144 -3.39 -1.76 14.65
N PHE A 145 -4.09 -1.85 13.52
CA PHE A 145 -3.61 -1.30 12.25
C PHE A 145 -3.41 0.23 12.35
N LEU A 146 -4.41 0.97 12.86
CA LEU A 146 -4.30 2.42 13.03
C LEU A 146 -3.12 2.79 13.92
N HIS A 147 -2.96 2.08 15.04
CA HIS A 147 -1.83 2.29 15.93
C HIS A 147 -0.49 2.11 15.20
N ASN A 148 -0.34 1.02 14.44
CA ASN A 148 0.89 0.75 13.68
C ASN A 148 1.17 1.80 12.60
N VAL A 149 0.13 2.22 11.84
CA VAL A 149 0.27 3.32 10.86
C VAL A 149 0.78 4.58 11.55
N VAL A 150 0.08 5.03 12.59
CA VAL A 150 0.39 6.29 13.28
C VAL A 150 1.78 6.24 13.93
N GLN A 151 2.11 5.13 14.57
CA GLN A 151 3.42 4.92 15.19
C GLN A 151 4.55 5.03 14.16
N ARG A 152 4.45 4.33 13.04
CA ARG A 152 5.48 4.33 11.99
C ARG A 152 5.59 5.68 11.30
N VAL A 153 4.46 6.33 10.99
CA VAL A 153 4.45 7.67 10.39
C VAL A 153 5.02 8.72 11.34
N ALA A 154 4.63 8.72 12.62
CA ALA A 154 5.16 9.65 13.61
C ALA A 154 6.67 9.45 13.79
N GLN A 155 7.14 8.21 13.89
CA GLN A 155 8.56 7.91 13.99
C GLN A 155 9.33 8.39 12.76
N TYR A 156 8.83 8.10 11.55
CA TYR A 156 9.46 8.57 10.31
C TYR A 156 9.58 10.10 10.27
N ILE A 157 8.51 10.83 10.63
CA ILE A 157 8.53 12.30 10.66
C ILE A 157 9.55 12.81 11.68
N CYS A 158 9.63 12.21 12.86
CA CYS A 158 10.61 12.58 13.87
C CYS A 158 12.04 12.36 13.41
N ASP A 159 12.30 11.24 12.73
CA ASP A 159 13.65 10.86 12.29
C ASP A 159 14.12 11.62 11.04
N THR A 160 13.21 12.27 10.31
CA THR A 160 13.52 12.94 9.03
C THR A 160 13.07 14.41 9.03
N THR A 161 11.77 14.65 8.93
CA THR A 161 11.21 16.00 8.73
C THR A 161 11.51 16.94 9.89
N VAL A 162 11.45 16.44 11.13
CA VAL A 162 11.77 17.22 12.33
C VAL A 162 13.26 17.54 12.38
N VAL A 163 14.13 16.58 12.00
CA VAL A 163 15.59 16.82 11.94
C VAL A 163 15.90 17.95 10.95
N ASP A 164 15.29 17.93 9.78
CA ASP A 164 15.44 19.02 8.79
C ASP A 164 14.89 20.34 9.31
N PHE A 165 13.75 20.32 10.04
CA PHE A 165 13.13 21.50 10.60
C PHE A 165 14.03 22.18 11.63
N VAL A 166 14.57 21.44 12.59
CA VAL A 166 15.42 22.00 13.66
C VAL A 166 16.77 22.50 13.18
N ALA A 167 17.20 22.07 11.98
CA ALA A 167 18.40 22.63 11.36
C ALA A 167 18.23 24.09 10.88
N HIS A 168 16.97 24.56 10.71
CA HIS A 168 16.66 25.88 10.15
C HIS A 168 15.75 26.74 11.05
N HIS A 169 15.02 26.12 11.97
CA HIS A 169 13.98 26.76 12.80
C HIS A 169 14.00 26.25 14.23
N ASP A 170 13.49 27.07 15.16
CA ASP A 170 13.32 26.67 16.55
C ASP A 170 12.10 25.77 16.73
N LEU A 171 12.29 24.61 17.33
CA LEU A 171 11.19 23.70 17.67
C LEU A 171 10.50 24.18 18.94
N ARG A 172 9.18 24.45 18.89
CA ARG A 172 8.39 25.03 19.96
C ARG A 172 7.46 24.04 20.68
N ILE A 173 7.67 22.74 20.48
CA ILE A 173 6.92 21.69 21.15
C ILE A 173 7.86 20.78 21.93
N ASP A 174 7.48 20.45 23.18
CA ASP A 174 8.34 19.67 24.09
C ASP A 174 8.24 18.15 23.84
N HIS A 175 7.05 17.62 23.61
CA HIS A 175 6.78 16.21 23.39
C HIS A 175 6.56 15.92 21.90
N VAL A 176 7.65 15.95 21.14
CA VAL A 176 7.59 15.93 19.67
C VAL A 176 6.89 14.68 19.14
N TYR A 177 7.33 13.50 19.54
CA TYR A 177 6.75 12.23 19.07
C TYR A 177 5.27 12.10 19.46
N GLU A 178 4.94 12.37 20.72
CA GLU A 178 3.57 12.28 21.23
C GLU A 178 2.64 13.30 20.56
N THR A 179 3.16 14.50 20.25
CA THR A 179 2.40 15.52 19.51
C THR A 179 2.11 15.05 18.08
N PHE A 180 3.10 14.55 17.36
CA PHE A 180 2.88 13.98 16.02
C PHE A 180 1.97 12.77 16.05
N TYR A 181 2.16 11.86 17.00
CA TYR A 181 1.30 10.69 17.16
C TYR A 181 -0.17 11.10 17.35
N THR A 182 -0.42 12.03 18.27
CA THR A 182 -1.78 12.51 18.59
C THR A 182 -2.39 13.28 17.42
N LEU A 183 -1.62 14.16 16.77
CA LEU A 183 -2.05 14.93 15.61
C LEU A 183 -2.42 14.02 14.43
N ILE A 184 -1.56 13.08 14.09
CA ILE A 184 -1.78 12.15 12.98
C ILE A 184 -3.01 11.28 13.26
N MET A 185 -3.15 10.73 14.48
CA MET A 185 -4.31 9.93 14.88
C MET A 185 -5.60 10.74 14.77
N GLY A 186 -5.59 11.97 15.30
CA GLY A 186 -6.74 12.86 15.25
C GLY A 186 -7.14 13.24 13.83
N LEU A 187 -6.18 13.63 12.98
CA LEU A 187 -6.43 13.98 11.58
C LEU A 187 -6.93 12.78 10.78
N LEU A 188 -6.35 11.60 10.99
CA LEU A 188 -6.75 10.37 10.31
C LEU A 188 -8.23 10.03 10.60
N MET A 189 -8.63 10.11 11.87
CA MET A 189 -10.01 9.86 12.26
C MET A 189 -10.96 10.98 11.79
N TYR A 190 -10.52 12.23 11.85
CA TYR A 190 -11.32 13.38 11.46
C TYR A 190 -11.57 13.39 9.94
N ILE A 191 -10.55 13.26 9.12
CA ILE A 191 -10.65 13.25 7.65
C ILE A 191 -11.49 12.06 7.17
N ARG A 192 -11.35 10.89 7.80
CA ARG A 192 -12.14 9.71 7.45
C ARG A 192 -13.65 9.93 7.63
N THR A 193 -14.04 10.67 8.66
CA THR A 193 -15.45 11.01 8.94
C THR A 193 -15.92 12.28 8.24
N HIS A 194 -14.97 13.11 7.77
CA HIS A 194 -15.22 14.37 7.08
C HIS A 194 -14.34 14.47 5.82
N PRO A 195 -14.59 13.62 4.78
CA PRO A 195 -13.73 13.55 3.59
C PRO A 195 -13.67 14.87 2.82
N ASP A 196 -14.71 15.70 2.93
CA ASP A 196 -14.84 16.99 2.25
C ASP A 196 -14.23 18.16 3.04
N VAL A 197 -13.54 17.89 4.17
CA VAL A 197 -12.85 18.96 4.94
C VAL A 197 -11.91 19.73 4.01
N PRO A 198 -11.94 21.10 4.00
CA PRO A 198 -11.01 21.88 3.20
C PRO A 198 -9.55 21.60 3.58
N ASP A 199 -8.66 21.57 2.60
CA ASP A 199 -7.21 21.40 2.85
C ASP A 199 -6.68 22.50 3.76
N GLU A 200 -7.21 23.73 3.62
CA GLU A 200 -6.87 24.86 4.46
C GLU A 200 -7.13 24.60 5.95
N THR A 201 -8.27 23.99 6.29
CA THR A 201 -8.58 23.61 7.67
C THR A 201 -7.57 22.60 8.22
N VAL A 202 -7.17 21.62 7.41
CA VAL A 202 -6.15 20.63 7.80
C VAL A 202 -4.80 21.30 8.04
N LYS A 203 -4.39 22.21 7.15
CA LYS A 203 -3.15 22.99 7.29
C LYS A 203 -3.14 23.86 8.55
N GLU A 204 -4.25 24.57 8.82
CA GLU A 204 -4.38 25.40 10.03
C GLU A 204 -4.29 24.54 11.30
N ILE A 205 -4.89 23.35 11.33
CA ILE A 205 -4.78 22.42 12.46
C ILE A 205 -3.33 21.99 12.65
N ILE A 206 -2.64 21.60 11.56
CA ILE A 206 -1.23 21.21 11.62
C ILE A 206 -0.38 22.39 12.14
N ALA A 207 -0.49 23.56 11.51
CA ALA A 207 0.31 24.73 11.84
C ALA A 207 0.13 25.15 13.30
N SER A 208 -1.12 25.22 13.78
CA SER A 208 -1.41 25.64 15.16
C SER A 208 -0.99 24.60 16.21
N THR A 209 -1.13 23.30 15.88
CA THR A 209 -0.73 22.23 16.81
C THR A 209 0.79 22.14 16.95
N LEU A 210 1.52 22.36 15.86
CA LEU A 210 2.98 22.32 15.85
C LEU A 210 3.64 23.66 16.19
N HIS A 211 2.85 24.73 16.45
CA HIS A 211 3.33 26.07 16.72
C HIS A 211 4.27 26.64 15.64
N ILE A 212 3.94 26.35 14.37
CA ILE A 212 4.74 26.77 13.21
C ILE A 212 4.12 27.94 12.43
N GLU A 213 3.04 28.55 12.92
CA GLU A 213 2.37 29.68 12.26
C GLU A 213 3.32 30.87 12.06
N GLY A 214 4.22 31.12 13.02
CA GLY A 214 5.20 32.21 12.95
C GLY A 214 6.27 32.05 11.84
N TYR A 215 6.37 30.88 11.22
CA TYR A 215 7.32 30.60 10.14
C TYR A 215 6.69 30.64 8.75
N THR A 216 5.42 31.04 8.65
CA THR A 216 4.70 31.18 7.38
C THR A 216 4.10 32.59 7.27
N ALA A 217 4.05 33.14 6.07
CA ALA A 217 3.35 34.39 5.78
C ALA A 217 1.83 34.19 5.78
N LYS A 218 1.39 33.01 5.37
CA LYS A 218 -0.01 32.63 5.16
C LYS A 218 -0.73 32.26 6.47
N TYR A 219 0.02 31.72 7.44
CA TYR A 219 -0.49 31.31 8.75
C TYR A 219 0.19 32.10 9.87
N PRO A 220 -0.12 33.42 10.02
CA PRO A 220 0.53 34.25 11.03
C PRO A 220 0.13 33.80 12.43
N GLU A 221 1.07 33.96 13.37
CA GLU A 221 0.85 33.65 14.78
C GLU A 221 -0.37 34.41 15.34
N ARG A 222 -1.34 33.65 15.89
CA ARG A 222 -2.53 34.27 16.50
C ARG A 222 -2.13 34.96 17.78
N LYS A 223 -2.41 36.26 17.89
CA LYS A 223 -2.25 36.98 19.16
C LYS A 223 -3.18 36.35 20.21
N PRO A 224 -2.72 36.19 21.46
CA PRO A 224 -3.59 35.70 22.53
C PRO A 224 -4.85 36.56 22.61
N ARG A 225 -6.00 35.93 22.69
CA ARG A 225 -7.27 36.64 22.98
C ARG A 225 -7.20 37.15 24.44
N ASN A 226 -7.19 38.47 24.64
CA ASN A 226 -7.33 39.08 25.95
C ASN A 226 -8.70 38.78 26.57
#